data_23163b1deb0b87a3195f3f4532f521f7
#
_entry.id   23163b1deb0b87a3195f3f4532f521f7
#
_cell.length_a   1.000
_cell.length_b   1.000
_cell.length_c   1.000
_cell.angle_alpha   90.00
_cell.angle_beta   90.00
_cell.angle_gamma   90.00
#
_symmetry.space_group_name_H-M   'P 1'
#
loop_
_entity.id
_entity.type
_entity.pdbx_description
1 polymer ?
#
loop_
_entity_poly.entity_id
_entity_poly.type
_entity_poly.pdbx_seq_one_letter_code
_entity_poly.pdbx_strand_id
1 'polypeptide(L)'
;MAVILAVEDDLFILQSLELVIEDLGHNALLASDLAGALLHLEAPGHIDGLFTDIRLFALGSGGYDVANQAIALRPDLPVLYTSGSVLSDEMIGRFVPGGRFLQKPYSSAQLESSLEELLR
;
A
#
# COMPACT_ATOMS: atom_id res chain seq x y z
N MET A 1 -0.29 -1.64 17.83
CA MET A 1 0.47 -2.31 16.77
C MET A 1 -0.48 -2.72 15.64
N ALA A 2 -0.16 -2.29 14.43
CA ALA A 2 -0.99 -2.58 13.27
C ALA A 2 -0.29 -3.56 12.33
N VAL A 3 -1.06 -4.19 11.45
CA VAL A 3 -0.54 -5.05 10.37
C VAL A 3 -0.74 -4.32 9.06
N ILE A 4 0.36 -4.03 8.38
CA ILE A 4 0.36 -3.29 7.10
C ILE A 4 0.80 -4.23 5.99
N LEU A 5 -0.01 -4.34 4.94
CA LEU A 5 0.38 -5.05 3.72
C LEU A 5 1.03 -4.04 2.78
N ALA A 6 2.30 -4.24 2.48
CA ALA A 6 3.07 -3.38 1.56
C ALA A 6 3.29 -4.11 0.25
N VAL A 7 2.95 -3.47 -0.86
CA VAL A 7 3.07 -4.05 -2.21
C VAL A 7 3.96 -3.15 -3.07
N GLU A 8 5.09 -3.70 -3.50
CA GLU A 8 6.11 -3.00 -4.28
C GLU A 8 6.90 -4.02 -5.08
N ASP A 9 7.10 -3.80 -6.36
CA ASP A 9 7.83 -4.74 -7.20
C ASP A 9 9.36 -4.60 -7.14
N ASP A 10 9.87 -3.46 -6.67
CA ASP A 10 11.30 -3.31 -6.41
C ASP A 10 11.63 -3.90 -5.04
N LEU A 11 12.41 -4.98 -5.04
CA LEU A 11 12.71 -5.72 -3.80
C LEU A 11 13.53 -4.91 -2.80
N PHE A 12 14.40 -4.00 -3.24
CA PHE A 12 15.15 -3.14 -2.33
C PHE A 12 14.24 -2.15 -1.63
N ILE A 13 13.30 -1.56 -2.37
CA ILE A 13 12.31 -0.64 -1.80
C ILE A 13 11.42 -1.41 -0.82
N LEU A 14 10.99 -2.61 -1.19
CA LEU A 14 10.13 -3.45 -0.34
C LEU A 14 10.82 -3.79 0.98
N GLN A 15 12.11 -4.14 0.95
CA GLN A 15 12.88 -4.39 2.17
C GLN A 15 13.02 -3.14 3.03
N SER A 16 13.22 -1.99 2.41
CA SER A 16 13.27 -0.71 3.13
C SER A 16 11.95 -0.38 3.81
N LEU A 17 10.84 -0.65 3.13
CA LEU A 17 9.50 -0.47 3.70
C LEU A 17 9.29 -1.37 4.91
N GLU A 18 9.72 -2.62 4.83
CA GLU A 18 9.62 -3.55 5.96
C GLU A 18 10.32 -2.98 7.19
N LEU A 19 11.55 -2.51 7.02
CA LEU A 19 12.33 -1.95 8.13
C LEU A 19 11.65 -0.72 8.73
N VAL A 20 11.17 0.19 7.90
CA VAL A 20 10.51 1.41 8.38
C VAL A 20 9.21 1.06 9.12
N ILE A 21 8.39 0.19 8.55
CA ILE A 21 7.12 -0.21 9.16
C ILE A 21 7.37 -0.88 10.52
N GLU A 22 8.37 -1.75 10.60
CA GLU A 22 8.72 -2.42 11.85
C GLU A 22 9.30 -1.46 12.88
N ASP A 23 10.12 -0.50 12.44
CA ASP A 23 10.65 0.54 13.34
C ASP A 23 9.55 1.41 13.93
N LEU A 24 8.44 1.58 13.22
CA LEU A 24 7.27 2.31 13.71
C LEU A 24 6.41 1.49 14.68
N GLY A 25 6.78 0.25 14.95
CA GLY A 25 6.06 -0.62 15.87
C GLY A 25 4.95 -1.45 15.23
N HIS A 26 4.91 -1.53 13.91
CA HIS A 26 3.90 -2.30 13.18
C HIS A 26 4.48 -3.57 12.57
N ASN A 27 3.63 -4.50 12.22
CA ASN A 27 4.01 -5.70 11.47
C ASN A 27 3.83 -5.43 9.98
N ALA A 28 4.82 -5.83 9.18
CA ALA A 28 4.76 -5.72 7.74
C ALA A 28 4.49 -7.07 7.10
N LEU A 29 3.48 -7.14 6.23
CA LEU A 29 3.29 -8.22 5.28
C LEU A 29 3.74 -7.69 3.92
N LEU A 30 4.52 -8.47 3.19
CA LEU A 30 5.15 -8.00 1.96
C LEU A 30 4.64 -8.78 0.76
N ALA A 31 4.44 -8.09 -0.35
CA ALA A 31 4.13 -8.71 -1.62
C ALA A 31 4.81 -7.92 -2.74
N SER A 32 5.29 -8.62 -3.74
CA SER A 32 5.94 -7.99 -4.90
C SER A 32 5.04 -7.98 -6.14
N ASP A 33 3.86 -8.62 -6.06
CA ASP A 33 2.91 -8.68 -7.16
C ASP A 33 1.48 -8.89 -6.64
N LEU A 34 0.52 -8.88 -7.57
CA LEU A 34 -0.89 -9.07 -7.24
C LEU A 34 -1.12 -10.45 -6.61
N ALA A 35 -0.51 -11.50 -7.16
CA ALA A 35 -0.71 -12.85 -6.64
C ALA A 35 -0.24 -12.96 -5.20
N GLY A 36 0.93 -12.39 -4.88
CA GLY A 36 1.44 -12.36 -3.49
C GLY A 36 0.55 -11.56 -2.57
N ALA A 37 0.04 -10.43 -3.03
CA ALA A 37 -0.90 -9.61 -2.24
C ALA A 37 -2.18 -10.38 -1.94
N LEU A 38 -2.72 -11.10 -2.93
CA LEU A 38 -3.94 -11.90 -2.76
C LEU A 38 -3.76 -13.01 -1.75
N LEU A 39 -2.58 -13.66 -1.72
CA LEU A 39 -2.31 -14.69 -0.72
C LEU A 39 -2.45 -14.15 0.70
N HIS A 40 -1.93 -12.94 0.96
CA HIS A 40 -2.09 -12.30 2.27
C HIS A 40 -3.54 -11.89 2.54
N LEU A 41 -4.21 -11.33 1.54
CA LEU A 41 -5.57 -10.83 1.69
C LEU A 41 -6.59 -11.94 1.91
N GLU A 42 -6.36 -13.11 1.33
CA GLU A 42 -7.23 -14.28 1.47
C GLU A 42 -6.92 -15.12 2.71
N ALA A 43 -5.73 -14.96 3.29
CA ALA A 43 -5.33 -15.67 4.48
C ALA A 43 -6.10 -15.17 5.70
N PRO A 44 -6.33 -16.05 6.70
CA PRO A 44 -6.91 -15.59 7.97
C PRO A 44 -5.95 -14.64 8.66
N GLY A 45 -6.49 -13.71 9.42
CA GLY A 45 -5.71 -12.73 10.14
C GLY A 45 -6.13 -11.33 9.77
N HIS A 46 -5.81 -10.39 10.66
CA HIS A 46 -6.22 -9.01 10.51
C HIS A 46 -5.17 -8.23 9.72
N ILE A 47 -5.63 -7.39 8.79
CA ILE A 47 -4.79 -6.43 8.08
C ILE A 47 -5.41 -5.07 8.29
N ASP A 48 -4.62 -4.12 8.81
CA ASP A 48 -5.12 -2.80 9.20
C ASP A 48 -5.00 -1.76 8.09
N GLY A 49 -4.10 -1.97 7.14
CA GLY A 49 -3.93 -1.05 6.02
C GLY A 49 -3.16 -1.68 4.87
N LEU A 50 -3.40 -1.15 3.68
CA LEU A 50 -2.68 -1.51 2.45
C LEU A 50 -1.86 -0.30 2.00
N PHE A 51 -0.57 -0.50 1.78
CA PHE A 51 0.32 0.48 1.17
C PHE A 51 0.82 -0.09 -0.14
N THR A 52 0.42 0.50 -1.27
CA THR A 52 0.75 -0.05 -2.58
C THR A 52 1.31 0.99 -3.52
N ASP A 53 2.36 0.64 -4.25
CA ASP A 53 2.81 1.41 -5.40
C ASP A 53 1.74 1.30 -6.50
N ILE A 54 1.44 2.41 -7.16
CA ILE A 54 0.52 2.42 -8.30
C ILE A 54 1.16 1.70 -9.48
N ARG A 55 2.43 1.99 -9.73
CA ARG A 55 3.18 1.37 -10.83
C ARG A 55 3.78 0.05 -10.38
N LEU A 56 3.07 -1.03 -10.68
CA LEU A 56 3.58 -2.38 -10.47
C LEU A 56 3.80 -3.01 -11.84
N PHE A 57 5.01 -3.52 -12.06
CA PHE A 57 5.41 -4.17 -13.31
C PHE A 57 5.37 -3.24 -14.53
N ALA A 58 5.49 -3.83 -15.70
CA ALA A 58 5.43 -3.14 -16.96
C ALA A 58 4.06 -2.53 -17.27
N LEU A 59 3.02 -2.86 -16.52
CA LEU A 59 1.64 -2.43 -16.80
C LEU A 59 1.29 -1.04 -16.29
N GLY A 60 2.11 -0.44 -15.45
CA GLY A 60 1.94 0.95 -15.04
C GLY A 60 0.76 1.28 -14.14
N SER A 61 -0.17 0.37 -13.90
CA SER A 61 -1.38 0.61 -13.12
C SER A 61 -1.77 -0.53 -12.19
N GLY A 62 -0.85 -1.47 -11.94
CA GLY A 62 -1.14 -2.67 -11.14
C GLY A 62 -1.58 -2.40 -9.72
N GLY A 63 -1.16 -1.26 -9.15
CA GLY A 63 -1.57 -0.87 -7.79
C GLY A 63 -3.05 -0.59 -7.67
N TYR A 64 -3.69 -0.09 -8.71
CA TYR A 64 -5.15 0.08 -8.71
C TYR A 64 -5.86 -1.26 -8.66
N ASP A 65 -5.35 -2.26 -9.41
CA ASP A 65 -5.93 -3.60 -9.40
C ASP A 65 -5.77 -4.25 -8.02
N VAL A 66 -4.60 -4.11 -7.41
CA VAL A 66 -4.36 -4.61 -6.05
C VAL A 66 -5.37 -4.01 -5.09
N ALA A 67 -5.54 -2.68 -5.11
CA ALA A 67 -6.45 -2.00 -4.21
C ALA A 67 -7.92 -2.41 -4.44
N ASN A 68 -8.34 -2.49 -5.70
CA ASN A 68 -9.72 -2.89 -6.03
C ASN A 68 -10.02 -4.32 -5.55
N GLN A 69 -9.09 -5.25 -5.75
CA GLN A 69 -9.28 -6.61 -5.26
C GLN A 69 -9.18 -6.71 -3.75
N ALA A 70 -8.34 -5.87 -3.15
CA ALA A 70 -8.20 -5.82 -1.69
C ALA A 70 -9.52 -5.43 -1.03
N ILE A 71 -10.18 -4.38 -1.50
CA ILE A 71 -11.46 -3.95 -0.90
C ILE A 71 -12.62 -4.88 -1.25
N ALA A 72 -12.50 -5.65 -2.34
CA ALA A 72 -13.48 -6.70 -2.63
C ALA A 72 -13.44 -7.81 -1.57
N LEU A 73 -12.24 -8.14 -1.09
CA LEU A 73 -12.04 -9.15 -0.05
C LEU A 73 -12.18 -8.58 1.36
N ARG A 74 -11.78 -7.34 1.56
CA ARG A 74 -11.80 -6.66 2.87
C ARG A 74 -12.37 -5.25 2.68
N PRO A 75 -13.71 -5.10 2.68
CA PRO A 75 -14.36 -3.82 2.28
C PRO A 75 -13.97 -2.60 3.09
N ASP A 76 -13.55 -2.78 4.34
CA ASP A 76 -13.18 -1.66 5.22
C ASP A 76 -11.68 -1.38 5.25
N LEU A 77 -10.89 -2.06 4.42
CA LEU A 77 -9.44 -1.91 4.41
C LEU A 77 -9.02 -0.52 3.91
N PRO A 78 -8.34 0.28 4.73
CA PRO A 78 -7.81 1.56 4.26
C PRO A 78 -6.66 1.35 3.27
N VAL A 79 -6.61 2.20 2.24
CA VAL A 79 -5.60 2.10 1.17
C VAL A 79 -4.80 3.39 1.06
N LEU A 80 -3.48 3.26 1.06
CA LEU A 80 -2.54 4.33 0.79
C LEU A 80 -1.76 3.98 -0.48
N TYR A 81 -1.92 4.80 -1.51
CA TYR A 81 -1.18 4.66 -2.77
C TYR A 81 0.10 5.48 -2.73
N THR A 82 1.10 5.04 -3.48
CA THR A 82 2.30 5.84 -3.70
C THR A 82 2.72 5.77 -5.17
N SER A 83 3.31 6.85 -5.65
CA SER A 83 3.83 6.95 -7.02
C SER A 83 4.82 8.10 -7.12
N GLY A 84 5.72 8.03 -8.09
CA GLY A 84 6.58 9.15 -8.46
C GLY A 84 5.87 10.22 -9.29
N SER A 85 4.68 9.91 -9.80
CA SER A 85 3.89 10.88 -10.56
C SER A 85 3.22 11.88 -9.64
N VAL A 86 3.06 13.12 -10.11
CA VAL A 86 2.31 14.15 -9.39
C VAL A 86 0.84 13.74 -9.38
N LEU A 87 0.20 13.88 -8.22
CA LEU A 87 -1.21 13.54 -8.05
C LEU A 87 -2.09 14.33 -9.03
N SER A 88 -2.97 13.64 -9.71
CA SER A 88 -3.88 14.23 -10.70
C SER A 88 -5.32 13.79 -10.44
N ASP A 89 -6.28 14.51 -11.03
CA ASP A 89 -7.70 14.16 -10.92
C ASP A 89 -7.97 12.78 -11.54
N GLU A 90 -7.27 12.43 -12.61
CA GLU A 90 -7.40 11.11 -13.22
C GLU A 90 -6.98 10.02 -12.25
N MET A 91 -5.87 10.21 -11.55
CA MET A 91 -5.39 9.25 -10.54
C MET A 91 -6.42 9.11 -9.42
N ILE A 92 -6.90 10.24 -8.89
CA ILE A 92 -7.90 10.24 -7.81
C ILE A 92 -9.16 9.50 -8.24
N GLY A 93 -9.59 9.67 -9.48
CA GLY A 93 -10.77 8.99 -10.02
C GLY A 93 -10.63 7.47 -10.07
N ARG A 94 -9.39 6.95 -10.01
CA ARG A 94 -9.11 5.51 -10.01
C ARG A 94 -8.89 4.94 -8.61
N PHE A 95 -8.82 5.78 -7.58
CA PHE A 95 -8.64 5.33 -6.21
C PHE A 95 -9.91 4.64 -5.71
N VAL A 96 -9.74 3.67 -4.82
CA VAL A 96 -10.88 3.14 -4.05
C VAL A 96 -11.45 4.26 -3.18
N PRO A 97 -12.73 4.18 -2.78
CA PRO A 97 -13.32 5.20 -1.90
C PRO A 97 -12.50 5.40 -0.64
N GLY A 98 -12.15 6.65 -0.34
CA GLY A 98 -11.33 6.99 0.82
C GLY A 98 -9.83 6.74 0.65
N GLY A 99 -9.40 6.31 -0.53
CA GLY A 99 -7.98 6.08 -0.81
C GLY A 99 -7.14 7.34 -0.63
N ARG A 100 -5.95 7.17 -0.04
CA ARG A 100 -4.99 8.25 0.23
C ARG A 100 -3.76 8.11 -0.64
N PHE A 101 -2.96 9.17 -0.74
CA PHE A 101 -1.79 9.19 -1.61
C PHE A 101 -0.58 9.78 -0.90
N LEU A 102 0.59 9.18 -1.14
CA LEU A 102 1.89 9.68 -0.70
C LEU A 102 2.84 9.70 -1.90
N GLN A 103 3.33 10.88 -2.26
CA GLN A 103 4.19 11.02 -3.43
C GLN A 103 5.64 10.63 -3.14
N LYS A 104 6.26 9.93 -4.07
CA LYS A 104 7.71 9.64 -4.04
C LYS A 104 8.48 10.85 -4.59
N PRO A 105 9.68 11.13 -4.11
CA PRO A 105 10.31 10.47 -2.97
C PRO A 105 9.72 10.96 -1.64
N TYR A 106 9.62 10.09 -0.65
CA TYR A 106 9.13 10.46 0.68
C TYR A 106 10.16 10.10 1.73
N SER A 107 10.16 10.86 2.84
CA SER A 107 11.00 10.58 3.99
C SER A 107 10.31 9.55 4.90
N SER A 108 11.08 8.98 5.83
CA SER A 108 10.50 8.10 6.86
C SER A 108 9.45 8.83 7.68
N ALA A 109 9.66 10.12 7.97
CA ALA A 109 8.70 10.92 8.72
C ALA A 109 7.39 11.12 7.93
N GLN A 110 7.47 11.33 6.63
CA GLN A 110 6.28 11.44 5.77
C GLN A 110 5.51 10.14 5.70
N LEU A 111 6.22 9.01 5.58
CA LEU A 111 5.60 7.69 5.60
C LEU A 111 4.91 7.43 6.94
N GLU A 112 5.59 7.75 8.03
CA GLU A 112 5.02 7.61 9.38
C GLU A 112 3.72 8.40 9.52
N SER A 113 3.73 9.68 9.15
CA SER A 113 2.53 10.53 9.20
C SER A 113 1.39 9.95 8.37
N SER A 114 1.71 9.49 7.15
CA SER A 114 0.70 8.93 6.24
C SER A 114 0.10 7.65 6.79
N LEU A 115 0.92 6.78 7.38
CA LEU A 115 0.44 5.55 8.00
C LEU A 115 -0.40 5.84 9.24
N GLU A 116 -0.01 6.81 10.07
CA GLU A 116 -0.80 7.20 11.23
C GLU A 116 -2.18 7.70 10.82
N GLU A 117 -2.26 8.52 9.78
CA GLU A 117 -3.54 8.99 9.26
C GLU A 117 -4.38 7.84 8.69
N LEU A 118 -3.73 6.91 8.01
CA LEU A 118 -4.40 5.75 7.41
C LEU A 118 -5.06 4.87 8.48
N LEU A 119 -4.40 4.73 9.63
CA LEU A 119 -4.82 3.81 10.69
C LEU A 119 -5.82 4.43 11.69
N ARG A 120 -6.16 5.68 11.52
CA ARG A 120 -7.12 6.34 12.40
C ARG A 120 -8.56 5.91 12.19
#